data_342b37f66f3ac4f20462604fd77f8d5b
#
_entry.id   342b37f66f3ac4f20462604fd77f8d5b
#
_cell.length_a   1.000
_cell.length_b   1.000
_cell.length_c   1.000
_cell.angle_alpha   90.00
_cell.angle_beta   90.00
_cell.angle_gamma   90.00
#
_symmetry.space_group_name_H-M   'P 1'
#
loop_
_entity.id
_entity.type
_entity.pdbx_description
1 polymer ?
#
loop_
_entity_poly.entity_id
_entity_poly.type
_entity_poly.pdbx_seq_one_letter_code
_entity_poly.pdbx_strand_id
1 'polypeptide(L)'
;MKLDNDIFVYEWTNPMENNCNSFFIGGSVRALIDPGLAVFLPDLLGKMAEEGIDTDAIQYVISTHSHPDHFEASAAFTGNQNVRIGLHSEGITFLNGMGGRMYGLFGLDAPQVDIDMPLEEGPITLGGEDFEILHTPGHSPGSISLYWPARKALFPGDVIFDQNIGRTDFPGGSGPLLKESILKLARLEVEYLLPGHMGIIIGSEQVQRNFEFVINRVFPYI
;
A
#
# COMPACT_ATOMS: atom_id res chain seq x y z
N MET A 1 15.82 -1.72 3.12
CA MET A 1 16.74 -0.57 2.84
C MET A 1 16.19 0.68 3.50
N LYS A 2 17.00 1.38 4.27
CA LYS A 2 16.62 2.68 4.83
C LYS A 2 16.71 3.76 3.75
N LEU A 3 15.58 4.37 3.41
CA LEU A 3 15.48 5.37 2.34
C LEU A 3 15.70 6.79 2.88
N ASP A 4 15.09 7.11 4.02
CA ASP A 4 15.22 8.37 4.75
C ASP A 4 15.29 8.03 6.26
N ASN A 5 15.40 9.03 7.15
CA ASN A 5 15.53 8.79 8.58
C ASN A 5 14.42 7.89 9.14
N ASP A 6 13.21 8.01 8.62
CA ASP A 6 12.04 7.33 9.12
C ASP A 6 11.33 6.44 8.08
N ILE A 7 11.84 6.32 6.84
CA ILE A 7 11.23 5.49 5.79
C ILE A 7 12.15 4.31 5.48
N PHE A 8 11.63 3.11 5.66
CA PHE A 8 12.30 1.85 5.31
C PHE A 8 11.53 1.14 4.22
N VAL A 9 12.24 0.60 3.24
CA VAL A 9 11.68 -0.02 2.04
C VAL A 9 12.11 -1.48 1.97
N TYR A 10 11.15 -2.36 1.77
CA TYR A 10 11.33 -3.80 1.59
C TYR A 10 10.75 -4.20 0.25
N GLU A 11 11.54 -3.98 -0.82
CA GLU A 11 11.12 -4.33 -2.17
C GLU A 11 11.03 -5.84 -2.33
N TRP A 12 9.94 -6.29 -2.95
CA TRP A 12 9.76 -7.67 -3.37
C TRP A 12 10.32 -7.86 -4.77
N THR A 13 11.38 -8.66 -4.90
CA THR A 13 12.12 -8.81 -6.15
C THR A 13 12.00 -10.20 -6.78
N ASN A 14 11.26 -11.13 -6.16
CA ASN A 14 11.06 -12.46 -6.71
C ASN A 14 9.81 -12.51 -7.62
N PRO A 15 9.97 -12.52 -8.96
CA PRO A 15 8.83 -12.48 -9.88
C PRO A 15 8.06 -13.82 -9.96
N MET A 16 8.58 -14.88 -9.35
CA MET A 16 7.94 -16.21 -9.35
C MET A 16 6.95 -16.39 -8.19
N GLU A 17 6.94 -15.47 -7.26
CA GLU A 17 6.10 -15.50 -6.08
C GLU A 17 5.28 -14.20 -6.00
N ASN A 18 3.98 -14.36 -5.78
CA ASN A 18 3.10 -13.20 -5.63
C ASN A 18 3.27 -12.60 -4.24
N ASN A 19 3.83 -11.41 -4.16
CA ASN A 19 3.89 -10.58 -2.95
C ASN A 19 4.15 -9.13 -3.35
N CYS A 20 4.02 -8.19 -2.41
CA CYS A 20 4.18 -6.76 -2.66
C CYS A 20 5.45 -6.18 -2.01
N ASN A 21 5.78 -4.96 -2.35
CA ASN A 21 6.68 -4.13 -1.58
C ASN A 21 6.01 -3.73 -0.28
N SER A 22 6.74 -3.84 0.83
CA SER A 22 6.31 -3.39 2.14
C SER A 22 7.13 -2.19 2.59
N PHE A 23 6.52 -1.31 3.37
CA PHE A 23 7.20 -0.12 3.87
C PHE A 23 7.00 -0.01 5.38
N PHE A 24 8.04 0.44 6.07
CA PHE A 24 7.92 0.79 7.48
C PHE A 24 8.24 2.25 7.68
N ILE A 25 7.34 2.95 8.34
CA ILE A 25 7.52 4.33 8.78
C ILE A 25 7.91 4.30 10.25
N GLY A 26 9.14 4.68 10.53
CA GLY A 26 9.76 4.65 11.85
C GLY A 26 9.43 5.87 12.72
N GLY A 27 10.37 6.25 13.59
CA GLY A 27 10.22 7.39 14.50
C GLY A 27 9.06 7.22 15.48
N SER A 28 8.20 8.22 15.58
CA SER A 28 6.98 8.17 16.39
C SER A 28 5.81 7.46 15.72
N VAL A 29 5.84 7.27 14.39
CA VAL A 29 4.72 6.71 13.61
C VAL A 29 4.59 5.20 13.80
N ARG A 30 5.67 4.45 13.61
CA ARG A 30 5.75 2.99 13.77
C ARG A 30 4.67 2.25 12.98
N ALA A 31 4.51 2.62 11.72
CA ALA A 31 3.51 2.05 10.82
C ALA A 31 4.15 1.10 9.80
N LEU A 32 3.60 -0.12 9.68
CA LEU A 32 3.87 -1.06 8.61
C LEU A 32 2.80 -0.88 7.53
N ILE A 33 3.23 -0.57 6.31
CA ILE A 33 2.35 -0.40 5.14
C ILE A 33 2.48 -1.62 4.26
N ASP A 34 1.33 -2.23 3.91
CA ASP A 34 1.22 -3.43 3.08
C ASP A 34 2.11 -4.58 3.59
N PRO A 35 1.67 -5.32 4.61
CA PRO A 35 2.48 -6.37 5.24
C PRO A 35 2.71 -7.61 4.33
N GLY A 36 2.02 -7.70 3.19
CA GLY A 36 2.19 -8.77 2.23
C GLY A 36 1.40 -10.04 2.55
N LEU A 37 1.90 -11.16 2.03
CA LEU A 37 1.40 -12.49 2.34
C LEU A 37 1.96 -13.02 3.67
N ALA A 38 1.13 -13.74 4.42
CA ALA A 38 1.48 -14.29 5.73
C ALA A 38 2.69 -15.22 5.69
N VAL A 39 2.88 -15.96 4.59
CA VAL A 39 4.03 -16.86 4.43
C VAL A 39 5.36 -16.12 4.38
N PHE A 40 5.39 -14.85 3.94
CA PHE A 40 6.60 -14.04 3.84
C PHE A 40 6.77 -13.04 5.00
N LEU A 41 5.77 -12.91 5.86
CA LEU A 41 5.84 -11.99 7.01
C LEU A 41 7.03 -12.26 7.94
N PRO A 42 7.39 -13.53 8.29
CA PRO A 42 8.56 -13.77 9.13
C PRO A 42 9.86 -13.23 8.53
N ASP A 43 10.04 -13.35 7.21
CA ASP A 43 11.23 -12.82 6.51
C ASP A 43 11.23 -11.29 6.52
N LEU A 44 10.07 -10.66 6.34
CA LEU A 44 9.93 -9.20 6.42
C LEU A 44 10.31 -8.70 7.81
N LEU A 45 9.72 -9.27 8.87
CA LEU A 45 10.01 -8.88 10.26
C LEU A 45 11.48 -9.16 10.62
N GLY A 46 12.06 -10.25 10.11
CA GLY A 46 13.48 -10.56 10.26
C GLY A 46 14.39 -9.48 9.66
N LYS A 47 14.12 -9.05 8.42
CA LYS A 47 14.84 -7.95 7.77
C LYS A 47 14.69 -6.62 8.52
N MET A 48 13.48 -6.34 9.05
CA MET A 48 13.25 -5.16 9.89
C MET A 48 14.09 -5.19 11.15
N ALA A 49 14.15 -6.35 11.83
CA ALA A 49 14.97 -6.52 13.04
C ALA A 49 16.48 -6.39 12.76
N GLU A 50 16.98 -6.89 11.62
CA GLU A 50 18.37 -6.71 11.18
C GLU A 50 18.73 -5.24 10.96
N GLU A 51 17.77 -4.40 10.59
CA GLU A 51 17.93 -2.94 10.47
C GLU A 51 17.70 -2.20 11.80
N GLY A 52 17.53 -2.93 12.92
CA GLY A 52 17.37 -2.38 14.26
C GLY A 52 15.97 -1.88 14.59
N ILE A 53 14.97 -2.28 13.79
CA ILE A 53 13.56 -1.96 14.05
C ILE A 53 13.02 -2.94 15.09
N ASP A 54 12.48 -2.42 16.17
CA ASP A 54 11.71 -3.19 17.14
C ASP A 54 10.33 -3.50 16.55
N THR A 55 10.16 -4.71 16.05
CA THR A 55 8.91 -5.15 15.42
C THR A 55 7.75 -5.31 16.42
N ASP A 56 8.04 -5.50 17.70
CA ASP A 56 7.03 -5.52 18.76
C ASP A 56 6.49 -4.11 19.07
N ALA A 57 7.20 -3.07 18.63
CA ALA A 57 6.80 -1.69 18.78
C ALA A 57 5.96 -1.15 17.61
N ILE A 58 5.59 -1.96 16.61
CA ILE A 58 4.66 -1.58 15.55
C ILE A 58 3.33 -1.15 16.20
N GLN A 59 2.82 0.01 15.78
CA GLN A 59 1.56 0.59 16.29
C GLN A 59 0.45 0.60 15.25
N TYR A 60 0.81 0.62 13.98
CA TYR A 60 -0.16 0.63 12.88
C TYR A 60 0.24 -0.38 11.82
N VAL A 61 -0.74 -1.12 11.32
CA VAL A 61 -0.65 -1.91 10.08
C VAL A 61 -1.69 -1.36 9.14
N ILE A 62 -1.25 -0.75 8.05
CA ILE A 62 -2.15 -0.09 7.09
C ILE A 62 -1.98 -0.78 5.74
N SER A 63 -3.07 -1.31 5.21
CA SER A 63 -3.06 -1.86 3.85
C SER A 63 -3.71 -0.89 2.87
N THR A 64 -3.01 -0.65 1.76
CA THR A 64 -3.49 0.23 0.69
C THR A 64 -4.75 -0.32 0.04
N HIS A 65 -4.90 -1.64 0.02
CA HIS A 65 -6.11 -2.32 -0.43
C HIS A 65 -6.15 -3.78 0.07
N SER A 66 -7.24 -4.49 -0.20
CA SER A 66 -7.51 -5.81 0.38
C SER A 66 -7.12 -7.00 -0.51
N HIS A 67 -6.28 -6.85 -1.53
CA HIS A 67 -5.76 -8.01 -2.26
C HIS A 67 -4.82 -8.85 -1.38
N PRO A 68 -4.73 -10.16 -1.63
CA PRO A 68 -4.00 -11.07 -0.73
C PRO A 68 -2.57 -10.64 -0.44
N ASP A 69 -1.84 -10.27 -1.46
CA ASP A 69 -0.42 -9.89 -1.42
C ASP A 69 -0.13 -8.54 -0.73
N HIS A 70 -1.16 -7.81 -0.33
CA HIS A 70 -1.05 -6.58 0.47
C HIS A 70 -1.63 -6.73 1.87
N PHE A 71 -2.64 -7.60 2.05
CA PHE A 71 -3.47 -7.58 3.25
C PHE A 71 -3.42 -8.88 4.08
N GLU A 72 -3.13 -10.05 3.49
CA GLU A 72 -3.29 -11.34 4.19
C GLU A 72 -2.51 -11.39 5.51
N ALA A 73 -1.27 -10.89 5.50
CA ALA A 73 -0.43 -10.89 6.69
C ALA A 73 -0.92 -9.97 7.82
N SER A 74 -1.89 -9.07 7.57
CA SER A 74 -2.51 -8.25 8.62
C SER A 74 -3.18 -9.12 9.70
N ALA A 75 -3.58 -10.35 9.35
CA ALA A 75 -4.16 -11.30 10.31
C ALA A 75 -3.22 -11.64 11.48
N ALA A 76 -1.91 -11.61 11.26
CA ALA A 76 -0.93 -11.89 12.31
C ALA A 76 -0.92 -10.84 13.43
N PHE A 77 -1.47 -9.66 13.19
CA PHE A 77 -1.55 -8.57 14.16
C PHE A 77 -2.92 -8.51 14.87
N THR A 78 -3.89 -9.32 14.44
CA THR A 78 -5.22 -9.39 15.07
C THR A 78 -5.12 -9.79 16.54
N GLY A 79 -5.87 -9.09 17.39
CA GLY A 79 -5.87 -9.32 18.84
C GLY A 79 -4.71 -8.67 19.59
N ASN A 80 -3.72 -8.07 18.92
CA ASN A 80 -2.69 -7.26 19.57
C ASN A 80 -3.25 -5.86 19.87
N GLN A 81 -3.57 -5.59 21.13
CA GLN A 81 -4.17 -4.33 21.58
C GLN A 81 -3.28 -3.09 21.37
N ASN A 82 -1.99 -3.29 21.09
CA ASN A 82 -1.04 -2.20 20.83
C ASN A 82 -0.97 -1.83 19.34
N VAL A 83 -1.55 -2.65 18.45
CA VAL A 83 -1.52 -2.46 17.00
C VAL A 83 -2.92 -2.13 16.51
N ARG A 84 -3.04 -1.07 15.72
CA ARG A 84 -4.26 -0.72 15.02
C ARG A 84 -4.16 -1.13 13.56
N ILE A 85 -5.19 -1.82 13.06
CA ILE A 85 -5.22 -2.33 11.68
C ILE A 85 -6.15 -1.47 10.83
N GLY A 86 -5.59 -0.84 9.81
CA GLY A 86 -6.27 0.09 8.91
C GLY A 86 -6.51 -0.48 7.52
N LEU A 87 -7.76 -0.33 7.06
CA LEU A 87 -8.20 -0.58 5.69
C LEU A 87 -9.35 0.37 5.35
N HIS A 88 -9.43 0.83 4.10
CA HIS A 88 -10.53 1.69 3.66
C HIS A 88 -11.88 1.01 3.77
N SER A 89 -12.93 1.76 4.15
CA SER A 89 -14.28 1.20 4.37
C SER A 89 -14.84 0.47 3.15
N GLU A 90 -14.59 0.96 1.94
CA GLU A 90 -14.97 0.20 0.73
C GLU A 90 -14.12 -1.06 0.54
N GLY A 91 -12.85 -1.05 0.99
CA GLY A 91 -11.98 -2.23 1.02
C GLY A 91 -12.53 -3.30 1.98
N ILE A 92 -13.00 -2.89 3.15
CA ILE A 92 -13.66 -3.78 4.12
C ILE A 92 -14.93 -4.39 3.50
N THR A 93 -15.75 -3.56 2.87
CA THR A 93 -16.98 -4.04 2.20
C THR A 93 -16.66 -5.02 1.07
N PHE A 94 -15.65 -4.70 0.26
CA PHE A 94 -15.19 -5.57 -0.82
C PHE A 94 -14.63 -6.89 -0.31
N LEU A 95 -13.79 -6.87 0.73
CA LEU A 95 -13.21 -8.06 1.38
C LEU A 95 -14.30 -8.99 1.90
N ASN A 96 -15.32 -8.46 2.58
CA ASN A 96 -16.45 -9.22 3.11
C ASN A 96 -17.38 -9.80 2.03
N GLY A 97 -17.16 -9.44 0.77
CA GLY A 97 -17.96 -9.86 -0.39
C GLY A 97 -17.15 -10.58 -1.45
N MET A 98 -17.03 -9.91 -2.60
CA MET A 98 -16.37 -10.45 -3.79
C MET A 98 -14.85 -10.57 -3.60
N GLY A 99 -14.24 -9.60 -2.92
CA GLY A 99 -12.80 -9.59 -2.65
C GLY A 99 -12.35 -10.80 -1.84
N GLY A 100 -13.09 -11.18 -0.80
CA GLY A 100 -12.75 -12.37 -0.02
C GLY A 100 -12.78 -13.67 -0.84
N ARG A 101 -13.65 -13.76 -1.85
CA ARG A 101 -13.68 -14.92 -2.76
C ARG A 101 -12.47 -14.98 -3.68
N MET A 102 -11.83 -13.86 -3.96
CA MET A 102 -10.62 -13.81 -4.78
C MET A 102 -9.44 -14.53 -4.15
N TYR A 103 -9.39 -14.62 -2.83
CA TYR A 103 -8.32 -15.36 -2.13
C TYR A 103 -8.24 -16.80 -2.61
N GLY A 104 -9.37 -17.44 -2.90
CA GLY A 104 -9.42 -18.78 -3.47
C GLY A 104 -8.75 -18.93 -4.85
N LEU A 105 -8.65 -17.84 -5.66
CA LEU A 105 -7.93 -17.86 -6.94
C LEU A 105 -6.42 -18.01 -6.73
N PHE A 106 -5.92 -17.64 -5.55
CA PHE A 106 -4.52 -17.75 -5.15
C PHE A 106 -4.26 -18.96 -4.24
N GLY A 107 -5.28 -19.82 -4.03
CA GLY A 107 -5.18 -20.98 -3.14
C GLY A 107 -5.16 -20.63 -1.66
N LEU A 108 -5.67 -19.45 -1.31
CA LEU A 108 -5.72 -18.90 0.04
C LEU A 108 -7.16 -18.81 0.53
N ASP A 109 -7.34 -18.80 1.85
CA ASP A 109 -8.57 -18.40 2.50
C ASP A 109 -8.52 -16.90 2.87
N ALA A 110 -9.65 -16.21 2.76
CA ALA A 110 -9.72 -14.82 3.19
C ALA A 110 -9.41 -14.71 4.69
N PRO A 111 -8.48 -13.84 5.08
CA PRO A 111 -8.04 -13.74 6.47
C PRO A 111 -9.16 -13.18 7.36
N GLN A 112 -9.21 -13.64 8.59
CA GLN A 112 -10.03 -13.04 9.62
C GLN A 112 -9.21 -11.96 10.32
N VAL A 113 -9.55 -10.70 10.08
CA VAL A 113 -8.83 -9.55 10.62
C VAL A 113 -9.78 -8.62 11.34
N ASP A 114 -9.45 -8.28 12.58
CA ASP A 114 -10.18 -7.27 13.34
C ASP A 114 -9.68 -5.88 12.92
N ILE A 115 -10.34 -5.30 11.89
CA ILE A 115 -10.02 -3.97 11.39
C ILE A 115 -10.67 -2.94 12.33
N ASP A 116 -9.87 -2.33 13.18
CA ASP A 116 -10.30 -1.38 14.21
C ASP A 116 -10.07 0.08 13.81
N MET A 117 -9.47 0.30 12.63
CA MET A 117 -9.21 1.62 12.06
C MET A 117 -9.75 1.72 10.62
N PRO A 118 -11.08 1.80 10.44
CA PRO A 118 -11.64 2.07 9.11
C PRO A 118 -11.11 3.40 8.59
N LEU A 119 -10.52 3.35 7.38
CA LEU A 119 -9.91 4.53 6.75
C LEU A 119 -10.90 5.16 5.78
N GLU A 120 -10.89 6.50 5.78
CA GLU A 120 -11.67 7.33 4.85
C GLU A 120 -10.76 8.37 4.21
N GLU A 121 -11.17 8.91 3.06
CA GLU A 121 -10.43 10.01 2.42
C GLU A 121 -10.36 11.23 3.33
N GLY A 122 -9.16 11.81 3.45
CA GLY A 122 -8.91 13.01 4.24
C GLY A 122 -7.67 12.89 5.13
N PRO A 123 -7.45 13.89 6.00
CA PRO A 123 -6.30 13.92 6.88
C PRO A 123 -6.38 12.86 7.98
N ILE A 124 -5.22 12.29 8.32
CA ILE A 124 -5.05 11.38 9.45
C ILE A 124 -3.75 11.68 10.17
N THR A 125 -3.75 11.63 11.51
CA THR A 125 -2.55 11.78 12.31
C THR A 125 -2.12 10.42 12.86
N LEU A 126 -0.89 9.99 12.55
CA LEU A 126 -0.29 8.73 13.01
C LEU A 126 0.97 9.06 13.80
N GLY A 127 1.04 8.66 15.06
CA GLY A 127 2.21 8.91 15.92
C GLY A 127 2.59 10.39 16.07
N GLY A 128 1.64 11.32 15.87
CA GLY A 128 1.87 12.76 15.90
C GLY A 128 2.31 13.40 14.58
N GLU A 129 2.44 12.62 13.52
CA GLU A 129 2.72 13.09 12.15
C GLU A 129 1.43 13.12 11.32
N ASP A 130 1.30 14.14 10.47
CA ASP A 130 0.11 14.34 9.64
C ASP A 130 0.29 13.70 8.26
N PHE A 131 -0.66 12.86 7.90
CA PHE A 131 -0.78 12.21 6.60
C PHE A 131 -2.11 12.57 5.95
N GLU A 132 -2.21 12.29 4.65
CA GLU A 132 -3.45 12.38 3.89
C GLU A 132 -3.76 11.02 3.26
N ILE A 133 -4.98 10.53 3.50
CA ILE A 133 -5.53 9.37 2.82
C ILE A 133 -6.26 9.87 1.58
N LEU A 134 -5.86 9.36 0.44
CA LEU A 134 -6.50 9.66 -0.85
C LEU A 134 -7.22 8.38 -1.29
N HIS A 135 -8.54 8.42 -1.44
CA HIS A 135 -9.26 7.32 -2.07
C HIS A 135 -8.92 7.31 -3.55
N THR A 136 -8.33 6.22 -4.00
CA THR A 136 -7.78 6.03 -5.35
C THR A 136 -8.25 4.71 -5.97
N PRO A 137 -9.58 4.58 -6.19
CA PRO A 137 -10.17 3.36 -6.73
C PRO A 137 -9.77 3.13 -8.18
N GLY A 138 -9.96 1.90 -8.64
CA GLY A 138 -9.74 1.50 -10.02
C GLY A 138 -8.95 0.21 -10.18
N HIS A 139 -7.91 -0.01 -9.38
CA HIS A 139 -7.31 -1.34 -9.21
C HIS A 139 -8.22 -2.23 -8.34
N SER A 140 -8.68 -1.70 -7.22
CA SER A 140 -9.77 -2.25 -6.41
C SER A 140 -10.70 -1.14 -5.92
N PRO A 141 -11.93 -1.45 -5.47
CA PRO A 141 -12.87 -0.42 -5.00
C PRO A 141 -12.36 0.37 -3.80
N GLY A 142 -11.69 -0.30 -2.88
CA GLY A 142 -11.17 0.29 -1.64
C GLY A 142 -9.70 0.68 -1.70
N SER A 143 -9.09 0.81 -2.89
CA SER A 143 -7.70 1.26 -3.01
C SER A 143 -7.54 2.67 -2.48
N ILE A 144 -6.53 2.86 -1.65
CA ILE A 144 -6.09 4.17 -1.17
C ILE A 144 -4.63 4.40 -1.51
N SER A 145 -4.27 5.68 -1.54
CA SER A 145 -2.88 6.12 -1.51
C SER A 145 -2.65 6.90 -0.22
N LEU A 146 -1.61 6.53 0.54
CA LEU A 146 -1.21 7.27 1.72
C LEU A 146 -0.15 8.31 1.31
N TYR A 147 -0.39 9.57 1.60
CA TYR A 147 0.55 10.65 1.32
C TYR A 147 1.07 11.27 2.61
N TRP A 148 2.38 11.43 2.72
CA TRP A 148 3.05 12.12 3.82
C TRP A 148 3.60 13.46 3.34
N PRO A 149 2.87 14.58 3.50
CA PRO A 149 3.24 15.89 2.94
C PRO A 149 4.60 16.38 3.43
N ALA A 150 4.91 16.20 4.71
CA ALA A 150 6.16 16.65 5.32
C ALA A 150 7.41 15.99 4.71
N ARG A 151 7.26 14.80 4.12
CA ARG A 151 8.32 14.04 3.47
C ARG A 151 8.14 13.97 1.95
N LYS A 152 7.04 14.49 1.41
CA LYS A 152 6.64 14.34 0.00
C LYS A 152 6.70 12.86 -0.45
N ALA A 153 6.32 11.97 0.47
CA ALA A 153 6.32 10.52 0.24
C ALA A 153 4.90 10.04 -0.06
N LEU A 154 4.75 9.32 -1.17
CA LEU A 154 3.49 8.76 -1.63
C LEU A 154 3.60 7.23 -1.69
N PHE A 155 2.70 6.54 -0.97
CA PHE A 155 2.51 5.10 -0.98
C PHE A 155 1.22 4.80 -1.75
N PRO A 156 1.28 4.64 -3.07
CA PRO A 156 0.07 4.53 -3.91
C PRO A 156 -0.53 3.13 -3.93
N GLY A 157 0.08 2.13 -3.27
CA GLY A 157 -0.26 0.73 -3.49
C GLY A 157 -0.19 0.38 -4.97
N ASP A 158 -1.27 -0.21 -5.50
CA ASP A 158 -1.36 -0.67 -6.89
C ASP A 158 -2.06 0.31 -7.83
N VAL A 159 -1.88 1.60 -7.60
CA VAL A 159 -2.42 2.63 -8.50
C VAL A 159 -1.45 2.93 -9.65
N ILE A 160 -0.20 3.20 -9.33
CA ILE A 160 0.84 3.55 -10.31
C ILE A 160 2.18 2.94 -9.90
N PHE A 161 2.92 2.41 -10.87
CA PHE A 161 4.25 1.81 -10.73
C PHE A 161 5.28 2.55 -11.61
N ASP A 162 6.52 2.08 -11.62
CA ASP A 162 7.51 2.57 -12.59
C ASP A 162 7.07 2.20 -14.01
N GLN A 163 6.69 3.22 -14.78
CA GLN A 163 6.22 3.14 -16.16
C GLN A 163 5.04 2.18 -16.39
N ASN A 164 4.29 1.88 -15.33
CA ASN A 164 3.17 0.94 -15.37
C ASN A 164 2.06 1.34 -14.38
N ILE A 165 0.99 0.55 -14.34
CA ILE A 165 -0.17 0.76 -13.48
C ILE A 165 -0.66 -0.57 -12.91
N GLY A 166 -1.47 -0.52 -11.86
CA GLY A 166 -2.21 -1.66 -11.37
C GLY A 166 -3.20 -2.19 -12.40
N ARG A 167 -3.40 -3.50 -12.41
CA ARG A 167 -4.39 -4.15 -13.28
C ARG A 167 -5.81 -3.78 -12.87
N THR A 168 -6.71 -3.77 -13.84
CA THR A 168 -8.13 -3.41 -13.65
C THR A 168 -9.10 -4.49 -14.10
N ASP A 169 -8.60 -5.68 -14.42
CA ASP A 169 -9.37 -6.80 -14.92
C ASP A 169 -9.84 -7.79 -13.84
N PHE A 170 -9.42 -7.57 -12.59
CA PHE A 170 -9.94 -8.30 -11.44
C PHE A 170 -11.33 -7.77 -11.02
N PRO A 171 -12.13 -8.59 -10.30
CA PRO A 171 -13.40 -8.14 -9.75
C PRO A 171 -13.29 -6.83 -8.98
N GLY A 172 -14.14 -5.86 -9.31
CA GLY A 172 -14.09 -4.52 -8.73
C GLY A 172 -13.13 -3.54 -9.41
N GLY A 173 -12.33 -4.00 -10.39
CA GLY A 173 -11.43 -3.16 -11.17
C GLY A 173 -12.16 -2.26 -12.17
N SER A 174 -11.60 -1.08 -12.45
CA SER A 174 -12.14 -0.08 -13.36
C SER A 174 -11.04 0.80 -13.95
N GLY A 175 -10.75 0.64 -15.24
CA GLY A 175 -9.78 1.48 -15.95
C GLY A 175 -10.10 2.97 -15.88
N PRO A 176 -11.35 3.42 -16.12
CA PRO A 176 -11.71 4.83 -15.97
C PRO A 176 -11.43 5.41 -14.58
N LEU A 177 -11.80 4.70 -13.50
CA LEU A 177 -11.53 5.16 -12.14
C LEU A 177 -10.03 5.17 -11.85
N LEU A 178 -9.26 4.20 -12.35
CA LEU A 178 -7.81 4.20 -12.16
C LEU A 178 -7.15 5.40 -12.83
N LYS A 179 -7.61 5.79 -14.03
CA LYS A 179 -7.14 7.03 -14.69
C LYS A 179 -7.41 8.27 -13.84
N GLU A 180 -8.63 8.42 -13.32
CA GLU A 180 -8.99 9.53 -12.44
C GLU A 180 -8.12 9.57 -11.18
N SER A 181 -7.87 8.41 -10.57
CA SER A 181 -7.01 8.25 -9.41
C SER A 181 -5.57 8.68 -9.72
N ILE A 182 -4.99 8.24 -10.82
CA ILE A 182 -3.64 8.64 -11.25
C ILE A 182 -3.56 10.15 -11.50
N LEU A 183 -4.56 10.74 -12.17
CA LEU A 183 -4.62 12.19 -12.41
C LEU A 183 -4.76 12.99 -11.11
N LYS A 184 -5.42 12.44 -10.10
CA LYS A 184 -5.49 13.02 -8.75
C LYS A 184 -4.10 13.03 -8.09
N LEU A 185 -3.40 11.90 -8.11
CA LEU A 185 -2.06 11.78 -7.54
C LEU A 185 -1.01 12.62 -8.26
N ALA A 186 -1.10 12.78 -9.58
CA ALA A 186 -0.17 13.58 -10.38
C ALA A 186 -0.15 15.08 -10.02
N ARG A 187 -1.09 15.56 -9.19
CA ARG A 187 -1.16 16.95 -8.71
C ARG A 187 -0.38 17.18 -7.42
N LEU A 188 0.10 16.11 -6.78
CA LEU A 188 0.84 16.18 -5.53
C LEU A 188 2.32 16.52 -5.79
N GLU A 189 2.94 17.14 -4.80
CA GLU A 189 4.38 17.28 -4.76
C GLU A 189 5.00 16.02 -4.18
N VAL A 190 5.53 15.15 -5.04
CA VAL A 190 6.09 13.84 -4.62
C VAL A 190 7.58 13.79 -4.89
N GLU A 191 8.36 13.47 -3.86
CA GLU A 191 9.80 13.17 -3.91
C GLU A 191 10.08 11.68 -3.92
N TYR A 192 9.27 10.92 -3.15
CA TYR A 192 9.37 9.46 -3.01
C TYR A 192 8.07 8.83 -3.47
N LEU A 193 8.09 8.14 -4.60
CA LEU A 193 6.99 7.29 -5.06
C LEU A 193 7.31 5.85 -4.69
N LEU A 194 6.48 5.27 -3.81
CA LEU A 194 6.71 4.02 -3.11
C LEU A 194 5.58 3.02 -3.42
N PRO A 195 5.58 2.44 -4.65
CA PRO A 195 4.47 1.61 -5.14
C PRO A 195 4.48 0.21 -4.56
N GLY A 196 3.32 -0.47 -4.61
CA GLY A 196 3.16 -1.85 -4.13
C GLY A 196 3.98 -2.88 -4.91
N HIS A 197 4.29 -2.61 -6.17
CA HIS A 197 5.12 -3.47 -7.01
C HIS A 197 6.12 -2.67 -7.83
N MET A 198 7.10 -3.38 -8.41
CA MET A 198 8.22 -2.82 -9.16
C MET A 198 9.15 -1.97 -8.29
N GLY A 199 10.07 -1.20 -8.90
CA GLY A 199 11.01 -0.36 -8.19
C GLY A 199 10.38 0.92 -7.64
N ILE A 200 10.98 1.45 -6.59
CA ILE A 200 10.64 2.78 -6.07
C ILE A 200 11.24 3.87 -6.97
N ILE A 201 10.62 5.05 -6.98
CA ILE A 201 11.13 6.20 -7.74
C ILE A 201 11.45 7.34 -6.78
N ILE A 202 12.68 7.86 -6.88
CA ILE A 202 13.20 8.91 -6.00
C ILE A 202 13.55 10.13 -6.85
N GLY A 203 13.12 11.29 -6.38
CA GLY A 203 13.33 12.59 -6.99
C GLY A 203 12.09 13.11 -7.70
N SER A 204 11.70 14.35 -7.36
CA SER A 204 10.45 14.96 -7.85
C SER A 204 10.38 14.98 -9.38
N GLU A 205 11.52 15.24 -10.06
CA GLU A 205 11.56 15.26 -11.51
C GLU A 205 11.32 13.86 -12.13
N GLN A 206 11.92 12.82 -11.54
CA GLN A 206 11.74 11.43 -11.97
C GLN A 206 10.30 10.97 -11.76
N VAL A 207 9.73 11.30 -10.60
CA VAL A 207 8.32 11.00 -10.29
C VAL A 207 7.38 11.70 -11.27
N GLN A 208 7.60 12.98 -11.56
CA GLN A 208 6.80 13.71 -12.54
C GLN A 208 6.90 13.09 -13.93
N ARG A 209 8.12 12.74 -14.40
CA ARG A 209 8.31 12.05 -15.67
C ARG A 209 7.59 10.71 -15.73
N ASN A 210 7.54 9.98 -14.62
CA ASN A 210 6.80 8.73 -14.54
C ASN A 210 5.29 8.95 -14.70
N PHE A 211 4.70 9.93 -14.01
CA PHE A 211 3.30 10.30 -14.21
C PHE A 211 3.03 10.68 -15.66
N GLU A 212 3.87 11.54 -16.26
CA GLU A 212 3.74 11.95 -17.66
C GLU A 212 3.83 10.76 -18.61
N PHE A 213 4.76 9.82 -18.36
CA PHE A 213 4.87 8.59 -19.16
C PHE A 213 3.60 7.76 -19.09
N VAL A 214 3.09 7.49 -17.89
CA VAL A 214 1.88 6.69 -17.69
C VAL A 214 0.67 7.35 -18.36
N ILE A 215 0.48 8.66 -18.15
CA ILE A 215 -0.63 9.41 -18.76
C ILE A 215 -0.57 9.39 -20.29
N ASN A 216 0.61 9.57 -20.88
CA ASN A 216 0.74 9.70 -22.31
C ASN A 216 0.90 8.36 -23.05
N ARG A 217 1.42 7.32 -22.38
CA ARG A 217 1.79 6.05 -23.04
C ARG A 217 0.97 4.85 -22.60
N VAL A 218 0.48 4.84 -21.34
CA VAL A 218 -0.27 3.70 -20.79
C VAL A 218 -1.78 3.93 -20.89
N PHE A 219 -2.26 5.14 -20.58
CA PHE A 219 -3.69 5.49 -20.63
C PHE A 219 -4.42 5.13 -21.92
N PRO A 220 -3.82 5.24 -23.12
CA PRO A 220 -4.50 4.84 -24.35
C PRO A 220 -4.94 3.36 -24.41
N TYR A 221 -4.37 2.53 -23.54
CA TYR A 221 -4.58 1.07 -23.56
C TYR A 221 -5.45 0.54 -22.40
N ILE A 222 -6.01 1.42 -21.55
CA ILE A 222 -6.87 1.08 -20.40
C ILE A 222 -8.21 1.79 -20.43
#